data_d061d83cb96f702505e3a9f59187ee45
#
_entry.id   d061d83cb96f702505e3a9f59187ee45
#
_cell.length_a   1.000
_cell.length_b   1.000
_cell.length_c   1.000
_cell.angle_alpha   90.00
_cell.angle_beta   90.00
_cell.angle_gamma   90.00
#
_symmetry.space_group_name_H-M   'P 1'
#
loop_
_entity.id
_entity.type
_entity.pdbx_description
1 polymer ?
#
loop_
_entity_poly.entity_id
_entity_poly.type
_entity_poly.pdbx_seq_one_letter_code
_entity_poly.pdbx_strand_id
1 'polypeptide(L)'
;MKLKFLGTGTSTGVPQIMCNCPVCTSTDERDKRLRASALVQIDDVNILIDCGPDFREQMLRAGSPRLEALLITHSHYDHVGGIDDLRPYCSIEDGFPIYCKHDVAQDLYNRVPYCFAEHPYPGVPALNINEIDTKPFKVGGILIKPLPIMHYKLPILGYKIGNLAYITDAKTISDCTIEMLRGVDTLVINSLRHKEHISHMNLEQTLAVIEQVKPRIAYLTHLSHDMGLYNEVLSQLPENVKIAYDGLVIYIPD
;
A
#
# COMPACT_ATOMS: atom_id res chain seq x y z
N MET A 1 -9.91 14.69 3.12
CA MET A 1 -9.46 13.42 2.51
C MET A 1 -9.79 12.24 3.42
N LYS A 2 -10.07 11.03 2.87
CA LYS A 2 -10.34 9.80 3.63
C LYS A 2 -9.40 8.68 3.15
N LEU A 3 -8.81 7.94 4.07
CA LEU A 3 -8.03 6.72 3.78
C LEU A 3 -8.73 5.52 4.43
N LYS A 4 -8.92 4.44 3.66
CA LYS A 4 -9.35 3.13 4.16
C LYS A 4 -8.22 2.13 3.96
N PHE A 5 -7.79 1.49 5.02
CA PHE A 5 -6.86 0.36 4.96
C PHE A 5 -7.61 -0.88 4.47
N LEU A 6 -7.27 -1.39 3.30
CA LEU A 6 -7.88 -2.60 2.74
C LEU A 6 -7.18 -3.86 3.22
N GLY A 7 -5.89 -3.76 3.44
CA GLY A 7 -5.04 -4.79 4.04
C GLY A 7 -3.82 -4.15 4.70
N THR A 8 -3.34 -4.75 5.76
CA THR A 8 -2.27 -4.22 6.62
C THR A 8 -1.17 -5.22 6.92
N GLY A 9 -1.26 -6.42 6.34
CA GLY A 9 -0.30 -7.50 6.51
C GLY A 9 0.82 -7.50 5.50
N THR A 10 1.88 -8.19 5.86
CA THR A 10 3.03 -8.49 5.00
C THR A 10 2.67 -9.49 3.89
N SER A 11 3.65 -9.86 3.06
CA SER A 11 3.51 -10.72 1.88
C SER A 11 2.81 -12.08 2.13
N THR A 12 2.90 -12.63 3.33
CA THR A 12 2.22 -13.90 3.70
C THR A 12 0.82 -13.70 4.25
N GLY A 13 0.42 -12.46 4.55
CA GLY A 13 -0.77 -12.17 5.34
C GLY A 13 -0.67 -12.68 6.78
N VAL A 14 -1.69 -12.39 7.60
CA VAL A 14 -1.85 -12.91 8.96
C VAL A 14 -3.31 -13.37 9.11
N PRO A 15 -3.58 -14.62 9.51
CA PRO A 15 -2.64 -15.69 9.87
C PRO A 15 -1.78 -16.16 8.69
N GLN A 16 -0.54 -16.53 8.99
CA GLN A 16 0.32 -17.19 8.03
C GLN A 16 -0.04 -18.68 7.93
N ILE A 17 -0.06 -19.24 6.73
CA ILE A 17 -0.33 -20.67 6.49
C ILE A 17 0.61 -21.53 7.34
N MET A 18 0.05 -22.55 7.98
CA MET A 18 0.74 -23.50 8.87
C MET A 18 1.32 -22.90 10.17
N CYS A 19 1.03 -21.65 10.51
CA CYS A 19 1.48 -21.02 11.74
C CYS A 19 0.43 -21.11 12.85
N ASN A 20 0.84 -21.57 14.03
CA ASN A 20 -0.02 -21.70 15.22
C ASN A 20 0.44 -20.78 16.37
N CYS A 21 1.15 -19.69 16.05
CA CYS A 21 1.55 -18.72 17.07
C CYS A 21 0.33 -17.95 17.63
N PRO A 22 0.47 -17.29 18.81
CA PRO A 22 -0.64 -16.55 19.41
C PRO A 22 -1.32 -15.54 18.48
N VAL A 23 -0.57 -14.87 17.60
CA VAL A 23 -1.11 -13.91 16.66
C VAL A 23 -1.93 -14.60 15.54
N CYS A 24 -1.40 -15.68 14.96
CA CYS A 24 -2.08 -16.41 13.89
C CYS A 24 -3.33 -17.16 14.37
N THR A 25 -3.43 -17.46 15.66
CA THR A 25 -4.61 -18.11 16.28
C THR A 25 -5.51 -17.13 17.04
N SER A 26 -5.19 -15.84 17.02
CA SER A 26 -5.99 -14.80 17.67
C SER A 26 -7.43 -14.76 17.12
N THR A 27 -8.38 -14.50 18.01
CA THR A 27 -9.78 -14.24 17.66
C THR A 27 -10.09 -12.75 17.48
N ASP A 28 -9.12 -11.88 17.76
CA ASP A 28 -9.26 -10.44 17.49
C ASP A 28 -9.10 -10.18 15.97
N GLU A 29 -10.14 -9.60 15.36
CA GLU A 29 -10.12 -9.32 13.92
C GLU A 29 -9.00 -8.34 13.52
N ARG A 30 -8.47 -7.53 14.45
CA ARG A 30 -7.37 -6.61 14.20
C ARG A 30 -6.01 -7.32 14.08
N ASP A 31 -5.92 -8.58 14.50
CA ASP A 31 -4.75 -9.43 14.29
C ASP A 31 -4.79 -10.18 12.96
N LYS A 32 -5.94 -10.18 12.26
CA LYS A 32 -6.09 -10.77 10.93
C LYS A 32 -5.82 -9.72 9.87
N ARG A 33 -4.90 -10.01 8.96
CA ARG A 33 -4.38 -9.02 8.02
C ARG A 33 -4.24 -9.59 6.62
N LEU A 34 -4.99 -9.06 5.68
CA LEU A 34 -4.79 -9.23 4.25
C LEU A 34 -3.53 -8.45 3.81
N ARG A 35 -2.97 -8.76 2.63
CA ARG A 35 -1.78 -8.08 2.10
C ARG A 35 -2.01 -6.58 1.97
N ALA A 36 -0.93 -5.81 2.20
CA ALA A 36 -1.00 -4.36 2.29
C ALA A 36 -1.61 -3.72 1.03
N SER A 37 -2.68 -2.95 1.22
CA SER A 37 -3.33 -2.13 0.21
C SER A 37 -4.16 -1.06 0.89
N ALA A 38 -4.37 0.06 0.21
CA ALA A 38 -5.14 1.18 0.74
C ALA A 38 -5.99 1.86 -0.33
N LEU A 39 -7.14 2.40 0.08
CA LEU A 39 -8.02 3.21 -0.75
C LEU A 39 -8.04 4.64 -0.23
N VAL A 40 -7.57 5.57 -1.05
CA VAL A 40 -7.61 7.01 -0.80
C VAL A 40 -8.81 7.60 -1.51
N GLN A 41 -9.66 8.30 -0.78
CA GLN A 41 -10.83 9.01 -1.32
C GLN A 41 -10.69 10.51 -1.08
N ILE A 42 -10.79 11.28 -2.15
CA ILE A 42 -10.82 12.75 -2.12
C ILE A 42 -11.99 13.16 -3.00
N ASP A 43 -12.99 13.79 -2.40
CA ASP A 43 -14.27 14.06 -3.05
C ASP A 43 -14.85 12.78 -3.68
N ASP A 44 -15.10 12.77 -4.99
CA ASP A 44 -15.60 11.62 -5.74
C ASP A 44 -14.48 10.75 -6.36
N VAL A 45 -13.21 11.11 -6.16
CA VAL A 45 -12.05 10.40 -6.71
C VAL A 45 -11.55 9.34 -5.73
N ASN A 46 -11.54 8.09 -6.16
CA ASN A 46 -11.02 6.95 -5.41
C ASN A 46 -9.74 6.42 -6.06
N ILE A 47 -8.63 6.48 -5.34
CA ILE A 47 -7.32 6.02 -5.78
C ILE A 47 -6.93 4.79 -4.97
N LEU A 48 -6.68 3.68 -5.64
CA LEU A 48 -6.17 2.46 -5.03
C LEU A 48 -4.64 2.52 -4.96
N ILE A 49 -4.05 2.12 -3.84
CA ILE A 49 -2.61 1.91 -3.70
C ILE A 49 -2.38 0.42 -3.49
N ASP A 50 -1.68 -0.20 -4.44
CA ASP A 50 -1.40 -1.63 -4.57
C ASP A 50 -2.64 -2.52 -4.71
N CYS A 51 -2.48 -3.58 -5.52
CA CYS A 51 -3.52 -4.53 -5.90
C CYS A 51 -2.99 -5.97 -5.72
N GLY A 52 -2.83 -6.39 -4.47
CA GLY A 52 -2.35 -7.72 -4.10
C GLY A 52 -3.38 -8.83 -4.34
N PRO A 53 -3.03 -10.09 -4.04
CA PRO A 53 -3.89 -11.25 -4.31
C PRO A 53 -5.21 -11.25 -3.53
N ASP A 54 -5.32 -10.43 -2.50
CA ASP A 54 -6.53 -10.28 -1.68
C ASP A 54 -7.48 -9.19 -2.22
N PHE A 55 -7.15 -8.53 -3.33
CA PHE A 55 -7.87 -7.38 -3.88
C PHE A 55 -9.38 -7.62 -4.00
N ARG A 56 -9.78 -8.77 -4.54
CA ARG A 56 -11.21 -9.10 -4.67
C ARG A 56 -11.93 -9.06 -3.32
N GLU A 57 -11.38 -9.72 -2.31
CA GLU A 57 -11.95 -9.75 -0.96
C GLU A 57 -11.95 -8.35 -0.33
N GLN A 58 -10.87 -7.61 -0.48
CA GLN A 58 -10.70 -6.25 0.00
C GLN A 58 -11.77 -5.31 -0.57
N MET A 59 -12.02 -5.39 -1.88
CA MET A 59 -13.00 -4.54 -2.54
C MET A 59 -14.43 -4.90 -2.17
N LEU A 60 -14.76 -6.19 -2.05
CA LEU A 60 -16.07 -6.63 -1.56
C LEU A 60 -16.35 -6.11 -0.14
N ARG A 61 -15.37 -6.21 0.77
CA ARG A 61 -15.46 -5.63 2.13
C ARG A 61 -15.55 -4.11 2.12
N ALA A 62 -14.97 -3.46 1.13
CA ALA A 62 -15.03 -2.01 0.98
C ALA A 62 -16.35 -1.51 0.37
N GLY A 63 -17.24 -2.40 -0.10
CA GLY A 63 -18.49 -2.05 -0.78
C GLY A 63 -18.31 -1.77 -2.27
N SER A 64 -17.20 -2.24 -2.86
CA SER A 64 -16.88 -2.14 -4.31
C SER A 64 -17.02 -0.72 -4.87
N PRO A 65 -16.38 0.30 -4.28
CA PRO A 65 -16.47 1.65 -4.79
C PRO A 65 -15.85 1.74 -6.20
N ARG A 66 -16.33 2.68 -7.01
CA ARG A 66 -15.68 2.99 -8.30
C ARG A 66 -14.25 3.44 -8.05
N LEU A 67 -13.31 2.97 -8.86
CA LEU A 67 -11.90 3.36 -8.82
C LEU A 67 -11.58 4.28 -10.00
N GLU A 68 -10.79 5.30 -9.75
CA GLU A 68 -10.28 6.21 -10.79
C GLU A 68 -8.90 5.76 -11.30
N ALA A 69 -8.06 5.21 -10.44
CA ALA A 69 -6.74 4.70 -10.81
C ALA A 69 -6.16 3.75 -9.76
N LEU A 70 -5.15 2.99 -10.17
CA LEU A 70 -4.25 2.21 -9.31
C LEU A 70 -2.85 2.83 -9.33
N LEU A 71 -2.28 3.09 -8.16
CA LEU A 71 -0.87 3.42 -7.96
C LEU A 71 -0.15 2.17 -7.46
N ILE A 72 0.89 1.71 -8.15
CA ILE A 72 1.68 0.54 -7.73
C ILE A 72 3.00 1.01 -7.15
N THR A 73 3.31 0.54 -5.94
CA THR A 73 4.57 0.84 -5.26
C THR A 73 5.74 0.07 -5.85
N HIS A 74 5.57 -1.22 -6.10
CA HIS A 74 6.54 -2.12 -6.72
C HIS A 74 5.89 -3.44 -7.18
N SER A 75 6.65 -4.30 -7.87
CA SER A 75 6.11 -5.47 -8.57
C SER A 75 6.09 -6.78 -7.78
N HIS A 76 6.31 -6.78 -6.46
CA HIS A 76 6.15 -8.00 -5.68
C HIS A 76 4.70 -8.50 -5.73
N TYR A 77 4.53 -9.83 -5.62
CA TYR A 77 3.23 -10.49 -5.81
C TYR A 77 2.14 -9.97 -4.87
N ASP A 78 2.50 -9.68 -3.64
CA ASP A 78 1.59 -9.14 -2.62
C ASP A 78 1.08 -7.71 -2.92
N HIS A 79 1.68 -7.02 -3.90
CA HIS A 79 1.28 -5.68 -4.35
C HIS A 79 0.64 -5.67 -5.75
N VAL A 80 0.80 -6.76 -6.54
CA VAL A 80 0.28 -6.81 -7.94
C VAL A 80 -0.50 -8.08 -8.27
N GLY A 81 -0.57 -9.06 -7.37
CA GLY A 81 -1.15 -10.37 -7.65
C GLY A 81 -2.65 -10.37 -7.95
N GLY A 82 -3.38 -9.28 -7.67
CA GLY A 82 -4.80 -9.12 -7.93
C GLY A 82 -5.14 -8.35 -9.21
N ILE A 83 -4.16 -8.04 -10.05
CA ILE A 83 -4.34 -7.21 -11.26
C ILE A 83 -5.45 -7.74 -12.19
N ASP A 84 -5.62 -9.05 -12.33
CA ASP A 84 -6.67 -9.62 -13.17
C ASP A 84 -8.10 -9.34 -12.65
N ASP A 85 -8.24 -9.16 -11.35
CA ASP A 85 -9.52 -8.80 -10.69
C ASP A 85 -9.91 -7.33 -10.92
N LEU A 86 -9.08 -6.52 -11.58
CA LEU A 86 -9.46 -5.18 -12.06
C LEU A 86 -10.45 -5.24 -13.24
N ARG A 87 -10.69 -6.39 -13.83
CA ARG A 87 -11.58 -6.62 -14.97
C ARG A 87 -12.93 -5.86 -14.89
N PRO A 88 -13.66 -5.86 -13.76
CA PRO A 88 -14.92 -5.12 -13.65
C PRO A 88 -14.79 -3.59 -13.70
N TYR A 89 -13.59 -3.07 -13.50
CA TYR A 89 -13.29 -1.63 -13.53
C TYR A 89 -12.82 -1.13 -14.90
N CYS A 90 -12.53 -2.06 -15.83
CA CYS A 90 -12.01 -1.71 -17.14
C CYS A 90 -13.12 -1.23 -18.07
N SER A 91 -12.97 -0.04 -18.65
CA SER A 91 -13.73 0.36 -19.82
C SER A 91 -13.12 -0.26 -21.10
N ILE A 92 -13.95 -0.53 -22.10
CA ILE A 92 -13.47 -1.10 -23.38
C ILE A 92 -12.69 -0.05 -24.18
N GLU A 93 -12.99 1.23 -24.00
CA GLU A 93 -12.43 2.31 -24.81
C GLU A 93 -11.07 2.80 -24.31
N ASP A 94 -10.93 3.03 -22.99
CA ASP A 94 -9.74 3.69 -22.43
C ASP A 94 -8.88 2.80 -21.54
N GLY A 95 -9.37 1.62 -21.16
CA GLY A 95 -8.73 0.75 -20.18
C GLY A 95 -8.76 1.33 -18.76
N PHE A 96 -8.29 0.56 -17.78
CA PHE A 96 -8.18 1.00 -16.40
C PHE A 96 -6.79 1.61 -16.13
N PRO A 97 -6.69 2.87 -15.64
CA PRO A 97 -5.41 3.55 -15.46
C PRO A 97 -4.58 2.95 -14.32
N ILE A 98 -3.36 2.55 -14.64
CA ILE A 98 -2.35 2.06 -13.70
C ILE A 98 -1.13 2.96 -13.80
N TYR A 99 -0.68 3.49 -12.67
CA TYR A 99 0.53 4.32 -12.57
C TYR A 99 1.62 3.55 -11.84
N CYS A 100 2.73 3.30 -12.51
CA CYS A 100 3.85 2.54 -11.95
C CYS A 100 5.18 2.92 -12.62
N LYS A 101 6.30 2.53 -12.01
CA LYS A 101 7.62 2.68 -12.61
C LYS A 101 7.77 1.79 -13.84
N HIS A 102 8.73 2.14 -14.71
CA HIS A 102 9.06 1.38 -15.92
C HIS A 102 9.35 -0.11 -15.64
N ASP A 103 10.17 -0.41 -14.62
CA ASP A 103 10.52 -1.78 -14.24
C ASP A 103 9.28 -2.59 -13.78
N VAL A 104 8.36 -1.95 -13.07
CA VAL A 104 7.06 -2.53 -12.69
C VAL A 104 6.18 -2.78 -13.92
N ALA A 105 6.13 -1.83 -14.87
CA ALA A 105 5.39 -1.99 -16.12
C ALA A 105 5.88 -3.22 -16.91
N GLN A 106 7.21 -3.39 -17.02
CA GLN A 106 7.80 -4.56 -17.70
C GLN A 106 7.43 -5.87 -17.00
N ASP A 107 7.43 -5.90 -15.66
CA ASP A 107 6.98 -7.07 -14.89
C ASP A 107 5.50 -7.38 -15.14
N LEU A 108 4.63 -6.38 -15.22
CA LEU A 108 3.21 -6.58 -15.53
C LEU A 108 2.98 -7.12 -16.94
N TYR A 109 3.69 -6.59 -17.95
CA TYR A 109 3.64 -7.12 -19.32
C TYR A 109 4.03 -8.60 -19.37
N ASN A 110 4.99 -9.02 -18.55
CA ASN A 110 5.42 -10.41 -18.47
C ASN A 110 4.45 -11.30 -17.68
N ARG A 111 3.80 -10.78 -16.63
CA ARG A 111 2.90 -11.56 -15.74
C ARG A 111 1.53 -11.80 -16.35
N VAL A 112 0.97 -10.81 -17.00
CA VAL A 112 -0.39 -10.86 -17.59
C VAL A 112 -0.37 -10.43 -19.06
N PRO A 113 0.44 -11.11 -19.92
CA PRO A 113 0.64 -10.70 -21.32
C PRO A 113 -0.65 -10.66 -22.14
N TYR A 114 -1.65 -11.45 -21.76
CA TYR A 114 -2.94 -11.46 -22.42
C TYR A 114 -3.72 -10.15 -22.28
N CYS A 115 -3.45 -9.36 -21.20
CA CYS A 115 -4.06 -8.04 -21.01
C CYS A 115 -3.51 -6.98 -21.97
N PHE A 116 -2.35 -7.24 -22.59
CA PHE A 116 -1.61 -6.31 -23.42
C PHE A 116 -1.42 -6.85 -24.85
N ALA A 117 -2.12 -7.92 -25.21
CA ALA A 117 -2.06 -8.48 -26.56
C ALA A 117 -2.64 -7.48 -27.57
N GLU A 118 -2.07 -7.41 -28.79
CA GLU A 118 -2.55 -6.55 -29.90
C GLU A 118 -4.02 -6.85 -30.24
N HIS A 119 -4.41 -8.14 -30.15
CA HIS A 119 -5.78 -8.61 -30.38
C HIS A 119 -6.26 -9.40 -29.18
N PRO A 120 -6.64 -8.73 -28.05
CA PRO A 120 -7.11 -9.42 -26.86
C PRO A 120 -8.45 -10.11 -27.14
N TYR A 121 -8.64 -11.31 -26.61
CA TYR A 121 -9.94 -11.96 -26.74
C TYR A 121 -10.97 -11.26 -25.79
N PRO A 122 -12.28 -11.34 -26.13
CA PRO A 122 -13.32 -10.68 -25.32
C PRO A 122 -13.31 -11.10 -23.85
N GLY A 123 -13.35 -10.13 -22.95
CA GLY A 123 -13.44 -10.35 -21.49
C GLY A 123 -12.12 -10.34 -20.74
N VAL A 124 -10.96 -10.09 -21.38
CA VAL A 124 -9.72 -9.78 -20.65
C VAL A 124 -9.77 -8.37 -20.08
N PRO A 125 -9.06 -8.08 -18.96
CA PRO A 125 -8.94 -6.72 -18.47
C PRO A 125 -8.24 -5.82 -19.51
N ALA A 126 -8.83 -4.68 -19.81
CA ALA A 126 -8.15 -3.61 -20.55
C ALA A 126 -7.39 -2.74 -19.55
N LEU A 127 -6.07 -2.80 -19.55
CA LEU A 127 -5.20 -2.07 -18.63
C LEU A 127 -4.42 -1.00 -19.38
N ASN A 128 -4.44 0.23 -18.85
CA ASN A 128 -3.71 1.37 -19.40
C ASN A 128 -2.56 1.74 -18.46
N ILE A 129 -1.33 1.36 -18.82
CA ILE A 129 -0.15 1.63 -18.00
C ILE A 129 0.39 3.01 -18.30
N ASN A 130 0.45 3.85 -17.28
CA ASN A 130 1.07 5.16 -17.26
C ASN A 130 2.38 5.05 -16.50
N GLU A 131 3.49 5.03 -17.23
CA GLU A 131 4.81 4.99 -16.60
C GLU A 131 5.12 6.31 -15.93
N ILE A 132 5.52 6.22 -14.65
CA ILE A 132 5.91 7.35 -13.82
C ILE A 132 7.34 7.21 -13.31
N ASP A 133 7.92 8.35 -12.97
CA ASP A 133 9.20 8.45 -12.26
C ASP A 133 8.99 9.12 -10.88
N THR A 134 9.96 9.89 -10.44
CA THR A 134 9.88 10.67 -9.18
C THR A 134 9.22 12.04 -9.34
N LYS A 135 8.78 12.41 -10.57
CA LYS A 135 8.09 13.69 -10.81
C LYS A 135 6.64 13.62 -10.38
N PRO A 136 6.10 14.73 -9.83
CA PRO A 136 4.68 14.80 -9.53
C PRO A 136 3.81 14.64 -10.78
N PHE A 137 2.68 13.96 -10.62
CA PHE A 137 1.66 13.78 -11.67
C PHE A 137 0.26 13.96 -11.09
N LYS A 138 -0.78 13.89 -11.92
CA LYS A 138 -2.17 14.07 -11.48
C LYS A 138 -3.04 12.89 -11.84
N VAL A 139 -3.95 12.54 -10.92
CA VAL A 139 -5.04 11.57 -11.11
C VAL A 139 -6.34 12.26 -10.73
N GLY A 140 -7.30 12.35 -11.65
CA GLY A 140 -8.58 13.03 -11.40
C GLY A 140 -8.43 14.47 -10.89
N GLY A 141 -7.37 15.18 -11.32
CA GLY A 141 -7.03 16.52 -10.84
C GLY A 141 -6.21 16.57 -9.54
N ILE A 142 -6.10 15.47 -8.80
CA ILE A 142 -5.38 15.35 -7.53
C ILE A 142 -3.88 15.20 -7.80
N LEU A 143 -3.06 16.02 -7.13
CA LEU A 143 -1.61 15.97 -7.25
C LEU A 143 -1.02 14.81 -6.43
N ILE A 144 -0.32 13.91 -7.09
CA ILE A 144 0.42 12.80 -6.51
C ILE A 144 1.92 13.09 -6.60
N LYS A 145 2.62 12.96 -5.48
CA LYS A 145 4.08 13.10 -5.42
C LYS A 145 4.70 11.75 -5.07
N PRO A 146 5.38 11.08 -6.02
CA PRO A 146 6.11 9.86 -5.73
C PRO A 146 7.24 10.12 -4.75
N LEU A 147 7.45 9.19 -3.81
CA LEU A 147 8.48 9.22 -2.77
C LEU A 147 9.48 8.09 -3.06
N PRO A 148 10.74 8.39 -3.44
CA PRO A 148 11.76 7.36 -3.66
C PRO A 148 12.10 6.63 -2.37
N ILE A 149 11.96 5.31 -2.36
CA ILE A 149 12.18 4.43 -1.22
C ILE A 149 13.08 3.27 -1.65
N MET A 150 13.86 2.72 -0.73
CA MET A 150 14.63 1.51 -0.98
C MET A 150 14.07 0.33 -0.20
N HIS A 151 13.67 -0.70 -0.92
CA HIS A 151 13.33 -2.01 -0.39
C HIS A 151 14.56 -2.94 -0.56
N TYR A 152 15.43 -2.98 0.43
CA TYR A 152 16.78 -3.52 0.32
C TYR A 152 17.56 -2.87 -0.83
N LYS A 153 17.76 -3.60 -1.97
CA LYS A 153 18.42 -3.10 -3.19
C LYS A 153 17.44 -2.64 -4.27
N LEU A 154 16.15 -2.89 -4.09
CA LEU A 154 15.10 -2.55 -5.05
C LEU A 154 14.61 -1.12 -4.80
N PRO A 155 14.74 -0.19 -5.78
CA PRO A 155 14.14 1.12 -5.67
C PRO A 155 12.63 1.04 -5.95
N ILE A 156 11.82 1.41 -4.96
CA ILE A 156 10.36 1.41 -5.00
C ILE A 156 9.79 2.81 -4.80
N LEU A 157 8.48 2.97 -4.92
CA LEU A 157 7.80 4.24 -4.66
C LEU A 157 6.85 4.13 -3.45
N GLY A 158 6.89 5.15 -2.58
CA GLY A 158 5.75 5.56 -1.79
C GLY A 158 5.03 6.72 -2.47
N TYR A 159 3.95 7.22 -1.86
CA TYR A 159 3.15 8.31 -2.43
C TYR A 159 2.78 9.33 -1.38
N LYS A 160 2.97 10.64 -1.71
CA LYS A 160 2.43 11.77 -0.94
C LYS A 160 1.25 12.37 -1.70
N ILE A 161 0.11 12.45 -1.03
CA ILE A 161 -1.16 12.95 -1.56
C ILE A 161 -1.71 13.97 -0.55
N GLY A 162 -1.63 15.26 -0.86
CA GLY A 162 -1.94 16.31 0.10
C GLY A 162 -1.17 16.12 1.41
N ASN A 163 -1.89 16.02 2.53
CA ASN A 163 -1.34 15.83 3.88
C ASN A 163 -1.10 14.37 4.29
N LEU A 164 -1.31 13.41 3.38
CA LEU A 164 -1.02 11.98 3.55
C LEU A 164 0.32 11.62 2.92
N ALA A 165 1.14 10.84 3.60
CA ALA A 165 2.21 10.04 2.98
C ALA A 165 1.94 8.55 3.25
N TYR A 166 2.00 7.73 2.21
CA TYR A 166 1.86 6.27 2.27
C TYR A 166 3.15 5.60 1.82
N ILE A 167 3.78 4.85 2.71
CA ILE A 167 5.04 4.15 2.49
C ILE A 167 4.86 2.71 2.95
N THR A 168 5.10 1.76 2.06
CA THR A 168 5.18 0.34 2.38
C THR A 168 6.55 -0.20 1.98
N ASP A 169 6.96 -1.34 2.53
CA ASP A 169 8.16 -2.10 2.15
C ASP A 169 9.50 -1.34 2.24
N ALA A 170 9.54 -0.23 2.94
CA ALA A 170 10.77 0.52 3.14
C ALA A 170 11.76 -0.25 4.01
N LYS A 171 13.03 -0.35 3.56
CA LYS A 171 14.18 -0.67 4.40
C LYS A 171 14.99 0.58 4.71
N THR A 172 15.19 1.44 3.71
CA THR A 172 15.90 2.71 3.88
C THR A 172 15.14 3.84 3.18
N ILE A 173 15.12 4.99 3.83
CA ILE A 173 14.55 6.25 3.33
C ILE A 173 15.68 7.27 3.33
N SER A 174 15.95 7.91 2.18
CA SER A 174 17.00 8.92 2.07
C SER A 174 16.62 10.22 2.77
N ASP A 175 17.64 11.02 3.16
CA ASP A 175 17.40 12.35 3.74
C ASP A 175 16.58 13.23 2.81
N CYS A 176 16.76 13.14 1.50
CA CYS A 176 15.96 13.84 0.52
C CYS A 176 14.46 13.45 0.61
N THR A 177 14.18 12.16 0.77
CA THR A 177 12.79 11.68 0.94
C THR A 177 12.23 12.10 2.30
N ILE A 178 13.04 12.08 3.37
CA ILE A 178 12.64 12.62 4.69
C ILE A 178 12.23 14.09 4.58
N GLU A 179 13.00 14.90 3.83
CA GLU A 179 12.62 16.31 3.57
C GLU A 179 11.29 16.43 2.81
N MET A 180 11.02 15.55 1.84
CA MET A 180 9.74 15.52 1.13
C MET A 180 8.56 15.15 2.05
N LEU A 181 8.82 14.40 3.12
CA LEU A 181 7.83 13.99 4.12
C LEU A 181 7.51 15.09 5.15
N ARG A 182 8.36 16.10 5.29
CA ARG A 182 8.12 17.17 6.26
C ARG A 182 6.77 17.85 6.05
N GLY A 183 6.08 18.10 7.16
CA GLY A 183 4.78 18.77 7.17
C GLY A 183 3.60 17.87 6.74
N VAL A 184 3.79 16.55 6.56
CA VAL A 184 2.64 15.66 6.44
C VAL A 184 1.90 15.56 7.77
N ASP A 185 0.59 15.59 7.72
CA ASP A 185 -0.26 15.37 8.88
C ASP A 185 -0.25 13.90 9.29
N THR A 186 -0.46 13.03 8.32
CA THR A 186 -0.62 11.59 8.50
C THR A 186 0.44 10.82 7.72
N LEU A 187 1.21 10.01 8.42
CA LEU A 187 2.20 9.09 7.84
C LEU A 187 1.72 7.63 7.99
N VAL A 188 1.54 6.92 6.88
CA VAL A 188 1.41 5.46 6.86
C VAL A 188 2.77 4.88 6.49
N ILE A 189 3.30 3.98 7.31
CA ILE A 189 4.65 3.46 7.12
C ILE A 189 4.75 1.99 7.56
N ASN A 190 5.53 1.18 6.83
CA ASN A 190 5.70 -0.22 7.21
C ASN A 190 6.50 -0.41 8.50
N SER A 191 6.12 -1.44 9.23
CA SER A 191 6.85 -1.93 10.40
C SER A 191 6.68 -3.44 10.47
N LEU A 192 7.67 -4.20 9.98
CA LEU A 192 7.44 -5.63 9.74
C LEU A 192 7.31 -6.43 11.05
N ARG A 193 8.23 -6.22 12.01
CA ARG A 193 8.38 -6.97 13.27
C ARG A 193 9.38 -6.30 14.20
N HIS A 194 9.56 -6.84 15.41
CA HIS A 194 10.57 -6.33 16.35
C HIS A 194 12.01 -6.65 15.92
N LYS A 195 12.26 -7.88 15.45
CA LYS A 195 13.62 -8.29 15.02
C LYS A 195 13.98 -7.66 13.69
N GLU A 196 15.25 -7.37 13.52
CA GLU A 196 15.77 -6.83 12.26
C GLU A 196 15.44 -7.75 11.06
N HIS A 197 15.19 -7.13 9.91
CA HIS A 197 14.96 -7.79 8.63
C HIS A 197 15.83 -7.15 7.54
N ILE A 198 16.25 -7.95 6.57
CA ILE A 198 17.18 -7.48 5.52
C ILE A 198 16.52 -6.46 4.59
N SER A 199 15.24 -6.60 4.31
CA SER A 199 14.53 -5.80 3.28
C SER A 199 13.45 -4.87 3.82
N HIS A 200 13.05 -4.98 5.09
CA HIS A 200 12.04 -4.12 5.72
C HIS A 200 12.57 -3.49 7.00
N MET A 201 12.02 -2.35 7.36
CA MET A 201 12.23 -1.76 8.68
C MET A 201 11.56 -2.61 9.76
N ASN A 202 12.25 -2.76 10.89
CA ASN A 202 11.67 -3.25 12.13
C ASN A 202 11.02 -2.07 12.89
N LEU A 203 10.37 -2.37 14.03
CA LEU A 203 9.67 -1.34 14.80
C LEU A 203 10.58 -0.18 15.23
N GLU A 204 11.77 -0.47 15.73
CA GLU A 204 12.73 0.54 16.18
C GLU A 204 13.14 1.49 15.03
N GLN A 205 13.47 0.93 13.86
CA GLN A 205 13.83 1.69 12.66
C GLN A 205 12.67 2.57 12.18
N THR A 206 11.45 2.03 12.22
CA THR A 206 10.24 2.77 11.84
C THR A 206 9.97 3.93 12.80
N LEU A 207 10.09 3.71 14.10
CA LEU A 207 9.91 4.77 15.10
C LEU A 207 10.97 5.87 14.95
N ALA A 208 12.22 5.52 14.61
CA ALA A 208 13.27 6.50 14.33
C ALA A 208 12.93 7.40 13.11
N VAL A 209 12.33 6.84 12.06
CA VAL A 209 11.85 7.63 10.92
C VAL A 209 10.68 8.53 11.33
N ILE A 210 9.73 8.04 12.10
CA ILE A 210 8.58 8.84 12.59
C ILE A 210 9.08 10.02 13.41
N GLU A 211 10.09 9.84 14.27
CA GLU A 211 10.70 10.91 15.06
C GLU A 211 11.40 11.98 14.19
N GLN A 212 11.96 11.58 13.04
CA GLN A 212 12.57 12.54 12.10
C GLN A 212 11.51 13.33 11.31
N VAL A 213 10.45 12.65 10.84
CA VAL A 213 9.38 13.26 10.03
C VAL A 213 8.45 14.13 10.89
N LYS A 214 8.18 13.71 12.13
CA LYS A 214 7.27 14.35 13.10
C LYS A 214 5.86 14.61 12.55
N PRO A 215 5.18 13.58 12.02
CA PRO A 215 3.80 13.71 11.61
C PRO A 215 2.91 13.95 12.85
N ARG A 216 1.72 14.56 12.67
CA ARG A 216 0.75 14.63 13.77
C ARG A 216 0.34 13.22 14.23
N ILE A 217 0.16 12.29 13.28
CA ILE A 217 -0.16 10.89 13.57
C ILE A 217 0.53 9.95 12.56
N ALA A 218 1.00 8.81 13.04
CA ALA A 218 1.55 7.75 12.19
C ALA A 218 0.76 6.45 12.35
N TYR A 219 0.60 5.70 11.25
CA TYR A 219 -0.02 4.38 11.23
C TYR A 219 0.96 3.35 10.71
N LEU A 220 1.21 2.31 11.53
CA LEU A 220 2.05 1.18 11.16
C LEU A 220 1.26 0.21 10.27
N THR A 221 1.84 -0.18 9.14
CA THR A 221 1.26 -1.14 8.17
C THR A 221 2.29 -2.19 7.77
N HIS A 222 1.92 -3.13 6.90
CA HIS A 222 2.77 -4.21 6.40
C HIS A 222 3.36 -5.07 7.53
N LEU A 223 2.51 -5.42 8.51
CA LEU A 223 2.92 -6.14 9.71
C LEU A 223 2.91 -7.66 9.48
N SER A 224 3.90 -8.35 10.05
CA SER A 224 3.90 -9.80 10.15
C SER A 224 3.35 -10.28 11.49
N HIS A 225 3.12 -11.58 11.62
CA HIS A 225 2.73 -12.19 12.90
C HIS A 225 3.80 -12.07 13.99
N ASP A 226 5.07 -11.84 13.61
CA ASP A 226 6.19 -11.59 14.54
C ASP A 226 6.15 -10.18 15.18
N MET A 227 5.22 -9.32 14.77
CA MET A 227 5.01 -8.04 15.45
C MET A 227 4.38 -8.22 16.83
N GLY A 228 3.53 -9.22 17.02
CA GLY A 228 2.80 -9.46 18.28
C GLY A 228 1.31 -9.11 18.18
N LEU A 229 0.58 -9.33 19.24
CA LEU A 229 -0.85 -9.05 19.34
C LEU A 229 -1.12 -7.54 19.31
N TYR A 230 -2.18 -7.14 18.61
CA TYR A 230 -2.55 -5.73 18.38
C TYR A 230 -2.56 -4.90 19.68
N ASN A 231 -3.26 -5.37 20.71
CA ASN A 231 -3.40 -4.64 21.97
C ASN A 231 -2.08 -4.55 22.76
N GLU A 232 -1.26 -5.58 22.70
CA GLU A 232 0.04 -5.61 23.40
C GLU A 232 1.01 -4.62 22.77
N VAL A 233 1.12 -4.65 21.45
CA VAL A 233 2.01 -3.74 20.72
C VAL A 233 1.52 -2.29 20.83
N LEU A 234 0.21 -2.04 20.67
CA LEU A 234 -0.36 -0.70 20.78
C LEU A 234 -0.06 -0.04 22.12
N SER A 235 -0.05 -0.81 23.21
CA SER A 235 0.24 -0.28 24.56
C SER A 235 1.68 0.21 24.75
N GLN A 236 2.59 -0.20 23.87
CA GLN A 236 4.02 0.13 23.92
C GLN A 236 4.41 1.28 22.97
N LEU A 237 3.49 1.73 22.11
CA LEU A 237 3.76 2.76 21.11
C LEU A 237 3.60 4.18 21.68
N PRO A 238 4.33 5.15 21.14
CA PRO A 238 4.08 6.56 21.40
C PRO A 238 2.62 6.96 21.10
N GLU A 239 2.11 7.96 21.80
CA GLU A 239 0.69 8.36 21.72
C GLU A 239 0.24 8.69 20.26
N ASN A 240 1.12 9.28 19.46
CA ASN A 240 0.88 9.64 18.07
C ASN A 240 1.15 8.51 17.07
N VAL A 241 1.50 7.30 17.52
CA VAL A 241 1.71 6.13 16.67
C VAL A 241 0.61 5.11 16.91
N LYS A 242 -0.03 4.66 15.86
CA LYS A 242 -1.13 3.68 15.88
C LYS A 242 -0.78 2.49 14.98
N ILE A 243 -1.44 1.38 15.22
CA ILE A 243 -1.36 0.20 14.35
C ILE A 243 -2.57 0.23 13.42
N ALA A 244 -2.35 0.18 12.12
CA ALA A 244 -3.43 0.00 11.17
C ALA A 244 -3.97 -1.44 11.26
N TYR A 245 -5.24 -1.62 10.94
CA TYR A 245 -5.91 -2.91 10.79
C TYR A 245 -6.86 -2.87 9.59
N ASP A 246 -7.19 -4.03 9.06
CA ASP A 246 -8.02 -4.16 7.87
C ASP A 246 -9.42 -3.57 8.10
N GLY A 247 -9.85 -2.69 7.22
CA GLY A 247 -11.10 -1.98 7.32
C GLY A 247 -11.07 -0.68 8.13
N LEU A 248 -9.93 -0.34 8.79
CA LEU A 248 -9.78 0.96 9.47
C LEU A 248 -9.97 2.10 8.46
N VAL A 249 -10.79 3.07 8.85
CA VAL A 249 -11.03 4.32 8.10
C VAL A 249 -10.52 5.49 8.92
N ILE A 250 -9.73 6.34 8.31
CA ILE A 250 -9.24 7.58 8.92
C ILE A 250 -9.57 8.78 8.05
N TYR A 251 -9.75 9.93 8.69
CA TYR A 251 -10.00 11.21 8.04
C TYR A 251 -8.77 12.10 8.23
N ILE A 252 -8.25 12.61 7.14
CA ILE A 252 -7.04 13.41 7.09
C ILE A 252 -7.47 14.83 6.75
N PRO A 253 -7.11 15.84 7.56
CA PRO A 253 -7.44 17.24 7.28
C PRO A 253 -6.76 17.70 5.99
N ASP A 254 -7.38 18.67 5.33
CA ASP A 254 -6.85 19.33 4.14
C ASP A 254 -5.69 20.28 4.47
#